data_8fb90c229b6f1e39a1a1142a2f49d6fd
#
_entry.id   8fb90c229b6f1e39a1a1142a2f49d6fd
#
_cell.length_a   1.000
_cell.length_b   1.000
_cell.length_c   1.000
_cell.angle_alpha   90.00
_cell.angle_beta   90.00
_cell.angle_gamma   90.00
#
_symmetry.space_group_name_H-M   'P 1'
#
loop_
_entity.id
_entity.type
_entity.pdbx_description
1 polymer ?
#
loop_
_entity_poly.entity_id
_entity_poly.type
_entity_poly.pdbx_seq_one_letter_code
_entity_poly.pdbx_strand_id
1 'polypeptide(L)'
;VSHDLRTPLTLIKGYAETVRDLTGDDKAHRDEQMNIIVDETDRLTALVSSVMELSKVTSGADRCERVNFDMGQLCDEVSERYDAICAQNGWQLKLELPDEELPVYADPDMMQRALHNLLGNAMHHIGPDGIFILRASRCTEGVRVEVEDHGPGIAAADLPYIFDRYYRSRSDAGKQGTGLGLSITKAIFQQHGFRFGVQSTLG
;
A
#
# COMPACT_ATOMS: atom_id res chain seq x y z
N VAL A 1 10.39 2.65 13.97
CA VAL A 1 11.50 2.64 12.96
C VAL A 1 12.66 1.77 13.43
N SER A 2 13.33 2.09 14.56
CA SER A 2 14.54 1.33 14.97
C SER A 2 14.26 -0.14 15.25
N HIS A 3 13.11 -0.50 15.82
CA HIS A 3 12.74 -1.87 16.08
C HIS A 3 12.39 -2.61 14.76
N ASP A 4 11.65 -1.98 13.89
CA ASP A 4 11.16 -2.57 12.65
C ASP A 4 12.28 -2.79 11.62
N LEU A 5 13.35 -1.99 11.70
CA LEU A 5 14.58 -2.20 10.95
C LEU A 5 15.47 -3.29 11.57
N ARG A 6 15.48 -3.42 12.90
CA ARG A 6 16.36 -4.38 13.59
C ARG A 6 15.94 -5.82 13.35
N THR A 7 14.63 -6.09 13.33
CA THR A 7 14.10 -7.46 13.17
C THR A 7 14.57 -8.10 11.85
N PRO A 8 14.32 -7.52 10.65
CA PRO A 8 14.80 -8.11 9.40
C PRO A 8 16.33 -8.19 9.35
N LEU A 9 17.06 -7.19 9.85
CA LEU A 9 18.52 -7.23 9.89
C LEU A 9 19.05 -8.39 10.76
N THR A 10 18.39 -8.68 11.88
CA THR A 10 18.76 -9.81 12.75
C THR A 10 18.51 -11.14 12.05
N LEU A 11 17.39 -11.29 11.33
CA LEU A 11 17.07 -12.48 10.54
C LEU A 11 18.08 -12.68 9.40
N ILE A 12 18.32 -11.65 8.59
CA ILE A 12 19.32 -11.70 7.52
C ILE A 12 20.67 -12.16 8.06
N LYS A 13 21.14 -11.53 9.15
CA LYS A 13 22.42 -11.90 9.76
C LYS A 13 22.42 -13.35 10.25
N GLY A 14 21.38 -13.77 10.98
CA GLY A 14 21.31 -15.12 11.52
C GLY A 14 21.30 -16.20 10.46
N TYR A 15 20.51 -16.03 9.39
CA TYR A 15 20.47 -16.98 8.27
C TYR A 15 21.79 -16.96 7.45
N ALA A 16 22.40 -15.80 7.24
CA ALA A 16 23.72 -15.73 6.59
C ALA A 16 24.80 -16.44 7.38
N GLU A 17 24.82 -16.30 8.73
CA GLU A 17 25.72 -17.04 9.61
C GLU A 17 25.45 -18.55 9.57
N THR A 18 24.19 -18.97 9.54
CA THR A 18 23.81 -20.38 9.41
C THR A 18 24.25 -20.99 8.09
N VAL A 19 24.07 -20.28 6.98
CA VAL A 19 24.57 -20.73 5.67
C VAL A 19 26.08 -20.86 5.68
N ARG A 20 26.78 -19.87 6.24
CA ARG A 20 28.25 -19.88 6.29
C ARG A 20 28.80 -21.03 7.12
N ASP A 21 28.20 -21.29 8.27
CA ASP A 21 28.82 -22.13 9.31
C ASP A 21 28.25 -23.57 9.34
N LEU A 22 27.03 -23.81 8.86
CA LEU A 22 26.32 -25.07 9.02
C LEU A 22 25.77 -25.68 7.74
N THR A 23 25.17 -24.90 6.86
CA THR A 23 24.37 -25.44 5.74
C THR A 23 24.93 -25.11 4.36
N GLY A 24 26.14 -24.51 4.27
CA GLY A 24 26.72 -24.07 2.99
C GLY A 24 26.90 -25.21 1.97
N ASP A 25 27.16 -26.42 2.42
CA ASP A 25 27.31 -27.61 1.57
C ASP A 25 25.98 -28.34 1.30
N ASP A 26 24.93 -28.09 2.08
CA ASP A 26 23.59 -28.62 1.86
C ASP A 26 22.80 -27.67 0.97
N LYS A 27 22.70 -28.01 -0.31
CA LYS A 27 22.08 -27.14 -1.33
C LYS A 27 20.61 -26.79 -0.98
N ALA A 28 19.82 -27.76 -0.50
CA ALA A 28 18.40 -27.54 -0.24
C ALA A 28 18.19 -26.55 0.90
N HIS A 29 18.84 -26.76 2.04
CA HIS A 29 18.76 -25.85 3.19
C HIS A 29 19.39 -24.50 2.92
N ARG A 30 20.51 -24.46 2.19
CA ARG A 30 21.14 -23.20 1.77
C ARG A 30 20.21 -22.38 0.90
N ASP A 31 19.61 -22.98 -0.14
CA ASP A 31 18.74 -22.27 -1.07
C ASP A 31 17.48 -21.75 -0.36
N GLU A 32 16.89 -22.51 0.58
CA GLU A 32 15.79 -22.06 1.44
C GLU A 32 16.19 -20.84 2.28
N GLN A 33 17.33 -20.91 2.96
CA GLN A 33 17.81 -19.83 3.81
C GLN A 33 18.20 -18.57 3.03
N MET A 34 18.77 -18.75 1.84
CA MET A 34 19.07 -17.63 0.93
C MET A 34 17.80 -16.94 0.45
N ASN A 35 16.71 -17.67 0.18
CA ASN A 35 15.42 -17.07 -0.15
C ASN A 35 14.88 -16.22 1.00
N ILE A 36 14.99 -16.68 2.24
CA ILE A 36 14.59 -15.87 3.42
C ILE A 36 15.41 -14.59 3.52
N ILE A 37 16.73 -14.65 3.25
CA ILE A 37 17.60 -13.47 3.26
C ILE A 37 17.14 -12.47 2.19
N VAL A 38 16.82 -12.95 0.99
CA VAL A 38 16.34 -12.10 -0.12
C VAL A 38 15.02 -11.46 0.27
N ASP A 39 14.04 -12.24 0.76
CA ASP A 39 12.72 -11.73 1.15
C ASP A 39 12.81 -10.65 2.26
N GLU A 40 13.66 -10.86 3.27
CA GLU A 40 13.86 -9.87 4.33
C GLU A 40 14.62 -8.62 3.86
N THR A 41 15.48 -8.77 2.85
CA THR A 41 16.17 -7.63 2.22
C THR A 41 15.19 -6.78 1.40
N ASP A 42 14.29 -7.41 0.64
CA ASP A 42 13.25 -6.72 -0.13
C ASP A 42 12.28 -6.00 0.81
N ARG A 43 11.89 -6.64 1.91
CA ARG A 43 11.07 -6.04 2.96
C ARG A 43 11.74 -4.81 3.58
N LEU A 44 13.04 -4.89 3.88
CA LEU A 44 13.81 -3.78 4.43
C LEU A 44 13.88 -2.61 3.44
N THR A 45 14.10 -2.91 2.17
CA THR A 45 14.13 -1.92 1.08
C THR A 45 12.80 -1.18 0.95
N ALA A 46 11.67 -1.92 0.98
CA ALA A 46 10.33 -1.33 0.97
C ALA A 46 10.07 -0.43 2.19
N LEU A 47 10.52 -0.85 3.38
CA LEU A 47 10.38 -0.07 4.60
C LEU A 47 11.18 1.24 4.54
N VAL A 48 12.46 1.17 4.12
CA VAL A 48 13.31 2.36 3.97
C VAL A 48 12.72 3.33 2.95
N SER A 49 12.28 2.82 1.80
CA SER A 49 11.63 3.62 0.75
C SER A 49 10.38 4.34 1.28
N SER A 50 9.51 3.63 2.01
CA SER A 50 8.29 4.21 2.61
C SER A 50 8.62 5.27 3.67
N VAL A 51 9.67 5.08 4.49
CA VAL A 51 10.13 6.07 5.47
C VAL A 51 10.63 7.33 4.77
N MET A 52 11.43 7.17 3.71
CA MET A 52 11.94 8.31 2.94
C MET A 52 10.81 9.08 2.26
N GLU A 53 9.84 8.37 1.67
CA GLU A 53 8.65 8.96 1.05
C GLU A 53 7.84 9.75 2.08
N LEU A 54 7.52 9.14 3.23
CA LEU A 54 6.80 9.84 4.30
C LEU A 54 7.56 11.08 4.77
N SER A 55 8.88 10.99 4.91
CA SER A 55 9.72 12.12 5.30
C SER A 55 9.64 13.26 4.28
N LYS A 56 9.71 12.97 2.98
CA LYS A 56 9.62 13.97 1.90
C LYS A 56 8.26 14.68 1.92
N VAL A 57 7.17 13.91 1.97
CA VAL A 57 5.80 14.46 1.99
C VAL A 57 5.58 15.31 3.24
N THR A 58 6.02 14.86 4.42
CA THR A 58 5.74 15.57 5.68
C THR A 58 6.67 16.76 5.94
N SER A 59 7.88 16.78 5.39
CA SER A 59 8.81 17.92 5.49
C SER A 59 8.52 19.02 4.48
N GLY A 60 7.60 18.79 3.53
CA GLY A 60 7.35 19.70 2.41
C GLY A 60 8.51 19.75 1.40
N ALA A 61 9.43 18.77 1.46
CA ALA A 61 10.52 18.63 0.49
C ALA A 61 9.98 18.22 -0.90
N ASP A 62 8.92 17.40 -0.92
CA ASP A 62 8.12 17.18 -2.13
C ASP A 62 7.21 18.39 -2.33
N ARG A 63 7.57 19.24 -3.29
CA ARG A 63 6.70 20.35 -3.70
C ARG A 63 5.46 19.76 -4.36
N CYS A 64 4.30 20.14 -3.84
CA CYS A 64 3.02 19.76 -4.44
C CYS A 64 2.79 20.61 -5.70
N GLU A 65 2.99 20.01 -6.86
CA GLU A 65 2.83 20.68 -8.17
C GLU A 65 1.43 20.40 -8.73
N ARG A 66 0.47 21.20 -8.31
CA ARG A 66 -0.93 21.02 -8.69
C ARG A 66 -1.16 21.49 -10.10
N VAL A 67 -1.80 20.65 -10.90
CA VAL A 67 -2.27 20.93 -12.27
C VAL A 67 -3.72 20.45 -12.42
N ASN A 68 -4.38 20.94 -13.48
CA ASN A 68 -5.68 20.40 -13.85
C ASN A 68 -5.49 19.14 -14.67
N PHE A 69 -6.15 18.05 -14.28
CA PHE A 69 -6.16 16.79 -15.02
C PHE A 69 -7.46 16.02 -14.76
N ASP A 70 -7.70 14.97 -15.53
CA ASP A 70 -8.84 14.08 -15.37
C ASP A 70 -8.50 12.93 -14.41
N MET A 71 -9.20 12.86 -13.28
CA MET A 71 -9.04 11.80 -12.28
C MET A 71 -9.51 10.45 -12.83
N GLY A 72 -10.51 10.40 -13.71
CA GLY A 72 -10.97 9.18 -14.36
C GLY A 72 -9.85 8.55 -15.20
N GLN A 73 -9.18 9.36 -16.03
CA GLN A 73 -8.03 8.91 -16.79
C GLN A 73 -6.89 8.39 -15.88
N LEU A 74 -6.58 9.09 -14.80
CA LEU A 74 -5.56 8.62 -13.85
C LEU A 74 -5.94 7.29 -13.19
N CYS A 75 -7.22 7.10 -12.83
CA CYS A 75 -7.69 5.83 -12.27
C CYS A 75 -7.56 4.69 -13.29
N ASP A 76 -7.85 4.94 -14.57
CA ASP A 76 -7.72 3.97 -15.65
C ASP A 76 -6.25 3.56 -15.84
N GLU A 77 -5.35 4.53 -16.03
CA GLU A 77 -3.90 4.31 -16.17
C GLU A 77 -3.29 3.56 -14.97
N VAL A 78 -3.78 3.85 -13.77
CA VAL A 78 -3.33 3.13 -12.56
C VAL A 78 -3.86 1.72 -12.57
N SER A 79 -5.13 1.49 -12.93
CA SER A 79 -5.76 0.16 -12.90
C SER A 79 -5.08 -0.83 -13.84
N GLU A 80 -4.66 -0.40 -15.04
CA GLU A 80 -3.98 -1.24 -16.03
C GLU A 80 -2.72 -1.94 -15.46
N ARG A 81 -2.03 -1.29 -14.52
CA ARG A 81 -0.82 -1.85 -13.89
C ARG A 81 -1.10 -3.06 -13.00
N TYR A 82 -2.36 -3.26 -12.60
CA TYR A 82 -2.76 -4.38 -11.75
C TYR A 82 -3.25 -5.59 -12.53
N ASP A 83 -3.47 -5.48 -13.84
CA ASP A 83 -4.00 -6.57 -14.68
C ASP A 83 -3.16 -7.85 -14.59
N ALA A 84 -1.84 -7.72 -14.70
CA ALA A 84 -0.93 -8.86 -14.66
C ALA A 84 -0.95 -9.58 -13.30
N ILE A 85 -0.92 -8.82 -12.20
CA ILE A 85 -0.94 -9.41 -10.85
C ILE A 85 -2.32 -9.99 -10.53
N CYS A 86 -3.39 -9.37 -10.99
CA CYS A 86 -4.75 -9.89 -10.86
C CYS A 86 -4.89 -11.23 -11.61
N ALA A 87 -4.41 -11.30 -12.85
CA ALA A 87 -4.45 -12.52 -13.65
C ALA A 87 -3.64 -13.67 -13.00
N GLN A 88 -2.46 -13.39 -12.44
CA GLN A 88 -1.63 -14.40 -11.78
C GLN A 88 -2.26 -14.98 -10.51
N ASN A 89 -3.05 -14.17 -9.78
CA ASN A 89 -3.62 -14.55 -8.49
C ASN A 89 -5.11 -14.97 -8.58
N GLY A 90 -5.72 -14.86 -9.77
CA GLY A 90 -7.14 -15.10 -9.95
C GLY A 90 -8.02 -14.01 -9.30
N TRP A 91 -7.47 -12.80 -9.16
CA TRP A 91 -8.18 -11.64 -8.61
C TRP A 91 -8.79 -10.78 -9.71
N GLN A 92 -9.68 -9.89 -9.34
CA GLN A 92 -10.32 -8.94 -10.26
C GLN A 92 -10.36 -7.54 -9.65
N LEU A 93 -9.69 -6.58 -10.29
CA LEU A 93 -9.92 -5.16 -10.07
C LEU A 93 -11.10 -4.72 -10.96
N LYS A 94 -12.19 -4.25 -10.34
CA LYS A 94 -13.29 -3.62 -11.05
C LYS A 94 -13.07 -2.12 -11.07
N LEU A 95 -13.09 -1.54 -12.27
CA LEU A 95 -13.01 -0.09 -12.46
C LEU A 95 -14.42 0.44 -12.74
N GLU A 96 -14.90 1.36 -11.91
CA GLU A 96 -16.21 2.00 -12.06
C GLU A 96 -16.03 3.51 -12.25
N LEU A 97 -16.08 3.94 -13.51
CA LEU A 97 -15.93 5.33 -13.92
C LEU A 97 -17.18 5.79 -14.68
N PRO A 98 -17.58 7.07 -14.56
CA PRO A 98 -18.62 7.64 -15.42
C PRO A 98 -18.05 7.92 -16.81
N ASP A 99 -18.91 8.10 -17.79
CA ASP A 99 -18.53 8.51 -19.15
C ASP A 99 -18.05 9.98 -19.24
N GLU A 100 -18.35 10.80 -18.22
CA GLU A 100 -17.95 12.20 -18.14
C GLU A 100 -16.56 12.38 -17.55
N GLU A 101 -15.84 13.41 -17.98
CA GLU A 101 -14.56 13.80 -17.38
C GLU A 101 -14.72 14.18 -15.90
N LEU A 102 -13.72 13.83 -15.11
CA LEU A 102 -13.64 14.12 -13.68
C LEU A 102 -12.47 15.10 -13.40
N PRO A 103 -12.59 16.38 -13.80
CA PRO A 103 -11.51 17.35 -13.66
C PRO A 103 -11.22 17.65 -12.19
N VAL A 104 -9.93 17.60 -11.83
CA VAL A 104 -9.42 17.93 -10.50
C VAL A 104 -8.20 18.83 -10.59
N TYR A 105 -7.94 19.63 -9.55
CA TYR A 105 -6.74 20.44 -9.39
C TYR A 105 -5.88 19.87 -8.28
N ALA A 106 -4.94 19.00 -8.64
CA ALA A 106 -4.08 18.27 -7.70
C ALA A 106 -2.72 17.97 -8.35
N ASP A 107 -1.84 17.37 -7.58
CA ASP A 107 -0.58 16.82 -8.05
C ASP A 107 -0.81 15.37 -8.53
N PRO A 108 -0.70 15.07 -9.84
CA PRO A 108 -1.02 13.75 -10.38
C PRO A 108 -0.10 12.65 -9.85
N ASP A 109 1.18 12.92 -9.62
CA ASP A 109 2.14 11.93 -9.11
C ASP A 109 1.81 11.57 -7.65
N MET A 110 1.41 12.56 -6.85
CA MET A 110 0.97 12.31 -5.47
C MET A 110 -0.36 11.56 -5.44
N MET A 111 -1.30 11.87 -6.35
CA MET A 111 -2.56 11.11 -6.46
C MET A 111 -2.31 9.68 -6.90
N GLN A 112 -1.45 9.46 -7.89
CA GLN A 112 -1.06 8.12 -8.32
C GLN A 112 -0.45 7.31 -7.16
N ARG A 113 0.43 7.92 -6.35
CA ARG A 113 1.00 7.27 -5.16
C ARG A 113 -0.07 6.91 -4.13
N ALA A 114 -1.02 7.80 -3.88
CA ALA A 114 -2.13 7.52 -2.97
C ALA A 114 -2.98 6.36 -3.46
N LEU A 115 -3.31 6.31 -4.77
CA LEU A 115 -4.06 5.20 -5.38
C LEU A 115 -3.30 3.88 -5.25
N HIS A 116 -1.99 3.85 -5.54
CA HIS A 116 -1.19 2.65 -5.37
C HIS A 116 -1.17 2.14 -3.92
N ASN A 117 -1.06 3.04 -2.94
CA ASN A 117 -1.12 2.67 -1.53
C ASN A 117 -2.49 2.07 -1.15
N LEU A 118 -3.59 2.65 -1.64
CA LEU A 118 -4.94 2.17 -1.36
C LEU A 118 -5.22 0.84 -2.05
N LEU A 119 -4.89 0.70 -3.33
CA LEU A 119 -5.06 -0.55 -4.09
C LEU A 119 -4.17 -1.67 -3.53
N GLY A 120 -2.91 -1.35 -3.19
CA GLY A 120 -2.01 -2.31 -2.53
C GLY A 120 -2.56 -2.79 -1.19
N ASN A 121 -3.21 -1.90 -0.42
CA ASN A 121 -3.87 -2.27 0.82
C ASN A 121 -5.09 -3.17 0.57
N ALA A 122 -5.93 -2.84 -0.41
CA ALA A 122 -7.08 -3.68 -0.81
C ALA A 122 -6.65 -5.08 -1.24
N MET A 123 -5.59 -5.21 -2.05
CA MET A 123 -5.04 -6.52 -2.41
C MET A 123 -4.48 -7.29 -1.21
N HIS A 124 -3.85 -6.60 -0.26
CA HIS A 124 -3.29 -7.24 0.95
C HIS A 124 -4.38 -7.84 1.85
N HIS A 125 -5.57 -7.24 1.84
CA HIS A 125 -6.73 -7.65 2.61
C HIS A 125 -7.83 -8.29 1.77
N ILE A 126 -7.53 -8.69 0.55
CA ILE A 126 -8.52 -9.19 -0.41
C ILE A 126 -9.39 -10.31 0.19
N GLY A 127 -10.68 -10.23 -0.07
CA GLY A 127 -11.66 -11.19 0.39
C GLY A 127 -11.64 -12.51 -0.39
N PRO A 128 -12.43 -13.50 0.03
CA PRO A 128 -12.46 -14.82 -0.58
C PRO A 128 -12.99 -14.83 -2.03
N ASP A 129 -13.71 -13.78 -2.44
CA ASP A 129 -14.20 -13.62 -3.82
C ASP A 129 -13.12 -13.07 -4.78
N GLY A 130 -11.99 -12.59 -4.24
CA GLY A 130 -10.89 -12.08 -5.04
C GLY A 130 -11.19 -10.75 -5.73
N ILE A 131 -12.19 -10.00 -5.28
CA ILE A 131 -12.64 -8.76 -5.92
C ILE A 131 -12.25 -7.54 -5.08
N PHE A 132 -11.76 -6.50 -5.74
CA PHE A 132 -11.64 -5.16 -5.19
C PHE A 132 -12.02 -4.13 -6.26
N ILE A 133 -12.47 -2.95 -5.85
CA ILE A 133 -13.11 -1.98 -6.73
C ILE A 133 -12.41 -0.64 -6.60
N LEU A 134 -12.08 -0.02 -7.73
CA LEU A 134 -11.68 1.38 -7.81
C LEU A 134 -12.83 2.15 -8.47
N ARG A 135 -13.41 3.07 -7.74
CA ARG A 135 -14.53 3.89 -8.22
C ARG A 135 -14.15 5.36 -8.18
N ALA A 136 -14.48 6.08 -9.22
CA ALA A 136 -14.45 7.53 -9.21
C ALA A 136 -15.78 8.10 -9.70
N SER A 137 -16.27 9.16 -9.05
CA SER A 137 -17.55 9.76 -9.38
C SER A 137 -17.59 11.26 -9.03
N ARG A 138 -18.46 11.99 -9.69
CA ARG A 138 -18.73 13.40 -9.35
C ARG A 138 -19.61 13.46 -8.10
N CYS A 139 -19.28 14.36 -7.20
CA CYS A 139 -20.11 14.65 -6.04
C CYS A 139 -20.31 16.17 -5.86
N THR A 140 -21.13 16.59 -4.91
CA THR A 140 -21.43 18.03 -4.66
C THR A 140 -20.18 18.86 -4.33
N GLU A 141 -19.16 18.24 -3.80
CA GLU A 141 -17.92 18.90 -3.34
C GLU A 141 -16.74 18.72 -4.32
N GLY A 142 -16.97 18.06 -5.47
CA GLY A 142 -15.95 17.82 -6.49
C GLY A 142 -15.95 16.36 -6.99
N VAL A 143 -14.80 15.70 -6.93
CA VAL A 143 -14.63 14.30 -7.34
C VAL A 143 -14.37 13.44 -6.11
N ARG A 144 -15.09 12.33 -6.02
CA ARG A 144 -14.88 11.29 -5.01
C ARG A 144 -14.20 10.09 -5.65
N VAL A 145 -13.14 9.62 -5.02
CA VAL A 145 -12.46 8.38 -5.38
C VAL A 145 -12.57 7.41 -4.21
N GLU A 146 -12.93 6.17 -4.49
CA GLU A 146 -13.16 5.13 -3.49
C GLU A 146 -12.42 3.86 -3.92
N VAL A 147 -11.74 3.23 -2.95
CA VAL A 147 -11.20 1.88 -3.10
C VAL A 147 -11.91 1.00 -2.10
N GLU A 148 -12.55 -0.06 -2.60
CA GLU A 148 -13.34 -0.99 -1.82
C GLU A 148 -12.73 -2.39 -1.95
N ASP A 149 -12.61 -3.09 -0.83
CA ASP A 149 -12.26 -4.51 -0.77
C ASP A 149 -13.35 -5.28 -0.02
N HIS A 150 -13.43 -6.58 -0.29
CA HIS A 150 -14.34 -7.49 0.37
C HIS A 150 -13.61 -8.36 1.41
N GLY A 151 -12.62 -7.77 2.04
CA GLY A 151 -11.81 -8.39 3.07
C GLY A 151 -12.54 -8.62 4.41
N PRO A 152 -11.80 -9.00 5.44
CA PRO A 152 -12.38 -9.32 6.76
C PRO A 152 -12.94 -8.10 7.48
N GLY A 153 -12.74 -6.91 6.94
CA GLY A 153 -13.12 -5.66 7.57
C GLY A 153 -12.18 -5.24 8.71
N ILE A 154 -12.46 -4.06 9.26
CA ILE A 154 -11.65 -3.43 10.31
C ILE A 154 -12.49 -3.31 11.58
N ALA A 155 -11.96 -3.75 12.71
CA ALA A 155 -12.64 -3.60 13.99
C ALA A 155 -12.87 -2.12 14.33
N ALA A 156 -14.02 -1.78 14.87
CA ALA A 156 -14.36 -0.39 15.23
C ALA A 156 -13.31 0.25 16.17
N ALA A 157 -12.68 -0.55 17.03
CA ALA A 157 -11.62 -0.10 17.91
C ALA A 157 -10.33 0.30 17.16
N ASP A 158 -10.10 -0.24 15.97
CA ASP A 158 -8.91 0.00 15.16
C ASP A 158 -9.09 1.19 14.18
N LEU A 159 -10.32 1.47 13.76
CA LEU A 159 -10.64 2.53 12.79
C LEU A 159 -10.01 3.89 13.08
N PRO A 160 -9.95 4.41 14.33
CA PRO A 160 -9.33 5.69 14.62
C PRO A 160 -7.83 5.72 14.35
N TYR A 161 -7.17 4.57 14.31
CA TYR A 161 -5.71 4.43 14.29
C TYR A 161 -5.13 3.98 12.94
N ILE A 162 -5.96 3.52 11.99
CA ILE A 162 -5.49 2.94 10.73
C ILE A 162 -4.63 3.89 9.87
N PHE A 163 -4.79 5.19 10.05
CA PHE A 163 -3.98 6.23 9.39
C PHE A 163 -2.74 6.65 10.21
N ASP A 164 -2.52 6.02 11.37
CA ASP A 164 -1.33 6.32 12.16
C ASP A 164 -0.10 5.59 11.60
N ARG A 165 1.06 6.20 11.79
CA ARG A 165 2.32 5.65 11.30
C ARG A 165 2.63 4.33 12.00
N TYR A 166 3.01 3.32 11.23
CA TYR A 166 3.37 1.98 11.73
C TYR A 166 2.20 1.23 12.38
N TYR A 167 1.00 1.76 12.30
CA TYR A 167 -0.16 1.06 12.82
C TYR A 167 -0.44 -0.18 11.97
N ARG A 168 -0.66 -1.28 12.64
CA ARG A 168 -1.09 -2.56 12.06
C ARG A 168 -2.10 -3.18 13.00
N SER A 169 -3.18 -3.69 12.44
CA SER A 169 -4.19 -4.37 13.24
C SER A 169 -3.65 -5.69 13.79
N ARG A 170 -4.30 -6.23 14.82
CA ARG A 170 -3.93 -7.54 15.37
C ARG A 170 -4.13 -8.66 14.34
N SER A 171 -5.06 -8.50 13.41
CA SER A 171 -5.31 -9.44 12.31
C SER A 171 -4.18 -9.47 11.28
N ASP A 172 -3.31 -8.46 11.28
CA ASP A 172 -2.14 -8.36 10.38
C ASP A 172 -0.86 -8.91 11.00
N ALA A 173 -0.94 -9.48 12.19
CA ALA A 173 0.21 -10.10 12.85
C ALA A 173 0.76 -11.23 11.96
N GLY A 174 2.01 -11.09 11.49
CA GLY A 174 2.68 -12.05 10.61
C GLY A 174 2.47 -11.81 9.10
N LYS A 175 1.57 -10.93 8.65
CA LYS A 175 1.45 -10.55 7.24
C LYS A 175 2.56 -9.58 6.83
N GLN A 176 2.87 -9.49 5.54
CA GLN A 176 3.79 -8.47 5.01
C GLN A 176 3.15 -7.10 5.02
N GLY A 177 3.92 -6.03 5.30
CA GLY A 177 3.44 -4.65 5.25
C GLY A 177 4.25 -3.72 6.16
N THR A 178 4.47 -2.49 5.72
CA THR A 178 5.25 -1.49 6.47
C THR A 178 4.43 -0.71 7.51
N GLY A 179 3.09 -0.72 7.38
CA GLY A 179 2.18 0.13 8.18
C GLY A 179 2.33 1.63 7.88
N LEU A 180 2.94 1.99 6.75
CA LEU A 180 3.17 3.38 6.35
C LEU A 180 2.28 3.85 5.21
N GLY A 181 1.73 2.96 4.37
CA GLY A 181 0.98 3.32 3.17
C GLY A 181 -0.19 4.26 3.46
N LEU A 182 -1.07 3.92 4.41
CA LEU A 182 -2.20 4.78 4.78
C LEU A 182 -1.76 6.10 5.41
N SER A 183 -0.66 6.13 6.16
CA SER A 183 -0.13 7.37 6.74
C SER A 183 0.50 8.28 5.68
N ILE A 184 1.10 7.73 4.63
CA ILE A 184 1.58 8.47 3.45
C ILE A 184 0.38 9.04 2.69
N THR A 185 -0.65 8.24 2.43
CA THR A 185 -1.89 8.66 1.78
C THR A 185 -2.56 9.81 2.55
N LYS A 186 -2.66 9.70 3.88
CA LYS A 186 -3.14 10.78 4.76
C LYS A 186 -2.34 12.07 4.57
N ALA A 187 -1.01 11.97 4.58
CA ALA A 187 -0.13 13.14 4.42
C ALA A 187 -0.31 13.82 3.05
N ILE A 188 -0.45 13.03 1.98
CA ILE A 188 -0.74 13.52 0.63
C ILE A 188 -2.08 14.27 0.61
N PHE A 189 -3.14 13.69 1.15
CA PHE A 189 -4.46 14.32 1.17
C PHE A 189 -4.49 15.59 2.04
N GLN A 190 -3.82 15.59 3.18
CA GLN A 190 -3.68 16.77 4.02
C GLN A 190 -2.94 17.90 3.31
N GLN A 191 -1.88 17.60 2.55
CA GLN A 191 -1.14 18.58 1.78
C GLN A 191 -2.01 19.22 0.67
N HIS A 192 -2.97 18.45 0.11
CA HIS A 192 -3.95 18.95 -0.86
C HIS A 192 -5.15 19.65 -0.23
N GLY A 193 -5.38 19.50 1.08
CA GLY A 193 -6.60 19.96 1.75
C GLY A 193 -7.82 19.11 1.42
N PHE A 194 -7.62 17.86 0.99
CA PHE A 194 -8.71 16.94 0.63
C PHE A 194 -9.32 16.29 1.86
N ARG A 195 -10.61 15.99 1.77
CA ARG A 195 -11.32 15.16 2.75
C ARG A 195 -11.07 13.69 2.44
N PHE A 196 -10.92 12.90 3.46
CA PHE A 196 -10.78 11.46 3.35
C PHE A 196 -11.39 10.77 4.57
N GLY A 197 -11.69 9.51 4.43
CA GLY A 197 -12.27 8.70 5.50
C GLY A 197 -12.27 7.23 5.13
N VAL A 198 -12.77 6.40 6.05
CA VAL A 198 -12.92 4.96 5.89
C VAL A 198 -14.27 4.55 6.43
N GLN A 199 -14.88 3.59 5.75
CA GLN A 199 -16.03 2.85 6.23
C GLN A 199 -15.66 1.37 6.20
N SER A 200 -15.98 0.63 7.24
CA SER A 200 -15.70 -0.79 7.31
C SER A 200 -16.74 -1.51 8.14
N THR A 201 -17.09 -2.70 7.70
CA THR A 201 -17.96 -3.62 8.44
C THR A 201 -17.17 -4.92 8.64
N LEU A 202 -17.14 -5.43 9.87
CA LEU A 202 -16.58 -6.76 10.12
C LEU A 202 -17.46 -7.80 9.42
N GLY A 203 -16.83 -8.65 8.62
CA GLY A 203 -17.45 -9.78 7.96
C GLY A 203 -17.59 -10.99 8.88
#